data_98c60e5c5b1e5827ec2c96a1540d29b9
#
_entry.id   98c60e5c5b1e5827ec2c96a1540d29b9
#
_cell.length_a   1.000
_cell.length_b   1.000
_cell.length_c   1.000
_cell.angle_alpha   90.00
_cell.angle_beta   90.00
_cell.angle_gamma   90.00
#
_symmetry.space_group_name_H-M   'P 1'
#
loop_
_entity.id
_entity.type
_entity.pdbx_description
1 polymer ?
#
loop_
_entity_poly.entity_id
_entity_poly.type
_entity_poly.pdbx_seq_one_letter_code
_entity_poly.pdbx_strand_id
1 'polypeptide(L)'
;MKFYESGDNRKPVIFLFPGTCCLYSSFDHVLDGLHSYFYTVTVSYDGFDPNEKTEFYSMEDECEKIEQEIRKKYGGRIYLVAKIQSSMVVPFMYKMVHTGTLPKFMQKKLDKTDGGKKELYNGFLNMFGIGKGGSPWITKQSIYNQFYSDLVTKVQHGIDVPGTTIHVFYATKMGENTKRDIVLISKIRISESTICSMKNCFAVIVQSGWKK
;
A
#
# COMPACT_ATOMS: atom_id res chain seq x y z
N MET A 1 9.68 -0.17 -12.14
CA MET A 1 8.57 -0.87 -11.41
C MET A 1 8.69 -2.37 -11.58
N LYS A 2 8.39 -3.13 -10.55
CA LYS A 2 8.49 -4.58 -10.57
C LYS A 2 7.22 -5.23 -10.01
N PHE A 3 6.89 -6.41 -10.53
CA PHE A 3 5.72 -7.19 -10.13
C PHE A 3 6.21 -8.53 -9.61
N TYR A 4 5.98 -8.79 -8.33
CA TYR A 4 6.35 -10.04 -7.67
C TYR A 4 5.16 -10.97 -7.64
N GLU A 5 5.25 -12.04 -8.41
CA GLU A 5 4.19 -13.01 -8.62
C GLU A 5 4.40 -14.22 -7.71
N SER A 6 3.33 -14.69 -7.05
CA SER A 6 3.40 -15.90 -6.22
C SER A 6 2.06 -16.63 -6.10
N GLY A 7 2.11 -17.91 -5.80
CA GLY A 7 0.95 -18.78 -5.68
C GLY A 7 0.63 -19.56 -6.95
N ASP A 8 -0.59 -20.09 -7.05
CA ASP A 8 -1.07 -20.89 -8.19
C ASP A 8 -1.72 -19.99 -9.24
N ASN A 9 -1.11 -19.89 -10.42
CA ASN A 9 -1.55 -19.01 -11.51
C ASN A 9 -2.89 -19.40 -12.16
N ARG A 10 -3.48 -20.53 -11.78
CA ARG A 10 -4.83 -20.94 -12.19
C ARG A 10 -5.92 -20.27 -11.34
N LYS A 11 -5.56 -19.65 -10.23
CA LYS A 11 -6.47 -18.94 -9.33
C LYS A 11 -6.74 -17.52 -9.83
N PRO A 12 -7.83 -16.89 -9.35
CA PRO A 12 -8.07 -15.47 -9.62
C PRO A 12 -6.89 -14.59 -9.17
N VAL A 13 -6.57 -13.59 -9.97
CA VAL A 13 -5.43 -12.71 -9.72
C VAL A 13 -5.81 -11.61 -8.73
N ILE A 14 -4.96 -11.38 -7.72
CA ILE A 14 -5.08 -10.25 -6.79
C ILE A 14 -3.81 -9.40 -6.84
N PHE A 15 -3.97 -8.10 -7.10
CA PHE A 15 -2.88 -7.13 -7.03
C PHE A 15 -2.83 -6.49 -5.65
N LEU A 16 -1.64 -6.41 -5.08
CA LEU A 16 -1.37 -5.84 -3.76
C LEU A 16 -0.49 -4.59 -3.93
N PHE A 17 -1.05 -3.42 -3.61
CA PHE A 17 -0.38 -2.13 -3.73
C PHE A 17 0.08 -1.66 -2.35
N PRO A 18 1.40 -1.57 -2.09
CA PRO A 18 1.91 -1.06 -0.84
C PRO A 18 1.55 0.42 -0.66
N GLY A 19 1.46 0.86 0.59
CA GLY A 19 1.25 2.26 0.91
C GLY A 19 2.49 3.10 0.64
N THR A 20 2.34 4.41 0.77
CA THR A 20 3.40 5.41 0.59
C THR A 20 4.66 5.03 1.36
N CYS A 21 5.80 5.01 0.68
CA CYS A 21 7.11 4.60 1.19
C CYS A 21 7.16 3.17 1.76
N CYS A 22 6.16 2.33 1.51
CA CYS A 22 6.19 0.93 1.91
C CYS A 22 6.86 0.07 0.83
N LEU A 23 7.59 -0.95 1.26
CA LEU A 23 8.14 -1.97 0.38
C LEU A 23 7.06 -2.99 -0.02
N TYR A 24 7.27 -3.65 -1.15
CA TYR A 24 6.40 -4.76 -1.58
C TYR A 24 6.27 -5.85 -0.52
N SER A 25 7.33 -6.13 0.24
CA SER A 25 7.37 -7.10 1.35
C SER A 25 6.42 -6.78 2.52
N SER A 26 5.78 -5.61 2.49
CA SER A 26 4.77 -5.25 3.51
C SER A 26 3.57 -6.21 3.55
N PHE A 27 3.40 -7.03 2.53
CA PHE A 27 2.35 -8.04 2.43
C PHE A 27 2.79 -9.46 2.76
N ASP A 28 4.09 -9.73 2.99
CA ASP A 28 4.62 -11.08 3.19
C ASP A 28 3.86 -11.87 4.26
N HIS A 29 3.44 -11.20 5.33
CA HIS A 29 2.72 -11.79 6.44
C HIS A 29 1.29 -12.27 6.12
N VAL A 30 0.73 -11.91 4.96
CA VAL A 30 -0.62 -12.31 4.52
C VAL A 30 -0.61 -13.20 3.28
N LEU A 31 0.53 -13.34 2.60
CA LEU A 31 0.63 -14.08 1.33
C LEU A 31 0.17 -15.53 1.46
N ASP A 32 0.60 -16.25 2.50
CA ASP A 32 0.23 -17.66 2.71
C ASP A 32 -1.30 -17.84 2.79
N GLY A 33 -1.98 -16.95 3.49
CA GLY A 33 -3.44 -16.94 3.58
C GLY A 33 -4.10 -16.64 2.24
N LEU A 34 -3.54 -15.68 1.49
CA LEU A 34 -4.07 -15.29 0.18
C LEU A 34 -3.86 -16.38 -0.88
N HIS A 35 -2.76 -17.11 -0.84
CA HIS A 35 -2.46 -18.18 -1.80
C HIS A 35 -3.48 -19.31 -1.78
N SER A 36 -4.25 -19.47 -0.69
CA SER A 36 -5.36 -20.40 -0.65
C SER A 36 -6.47 -20.07 -1.65
N TYR A 37 -6.62 -18.80 -2.02
CA TYR A 37 -7.73 -18.28 -2.85
C TYR A 37 -7.27 -17.57 -4.12
N PHE A 38 -6.07 -17.00 -4.13
CA PHE A 38 -5.61 -16.10 -5.18
C PHE A 38 -4.20 -16.43 -5.67
N TYR A 39 -3.94 -16.05 -6.92
CA TYR A 39 -2.61 -15.79 -7.43
C TYR A 39 -2.26 -14.33 -7.11
N THR A 40 -1.20 -14.11 -6.35
CA THR A 40 -0.86 -12.78 -5.84
C THR A 40 0.18 -12.10 -6.73
N VAL A 41 -0.04 -10.82 -6.99
CA VAL A 41 0.90 -9.93 -7.68
C VAL A 41 1.16 -8.73 -6.77
N THR A 42 2.31 -8.73 -6.11
CA THR A 42 2.70 -7.63 -5.24
C THR A 42 3.51 -6.61 -6.05
N VAL A 43 3.05 -5.35 -6.04
CA VAL A 43 3.68 -4.27 -6.80
C VAL A 43 4.82 -3.67 -6.00
N SER A 44 5.97 -3.48 -6.65
CA SER A 44 7.07 -2.67 -6.14
C SER A 44 7.20 -1.43 -7.02
N TYR A 45 6.89 -0.27 -6.45
CA TYR A 45 6.97 1.00 -7.17
C TYR A 45 8.39 1.36 -7.53
N ASP A 46 8.55 2.14 -8.59
CA ASP A 46 9.84 2.68 -8.97
C ASP A 46 10.45 3.49 -7.81
N GLY A 47 11.74 3.35 -7.61
CA GLY A 47 12.45 3.97 -6.50
C GLY A 47 12.29 3.28 -5.14
N PHE A 48 11.43 2.25 -5.02
CA PHE A 48 11.17 1.53 -3.78
C PHE A 48 11.50 0.03 -3.86
N ASP A 49 12.11 -0.42 -4.94
CA ASP A 49 12.63 -1.78 -5.06
C ASP A 49 14.11 -1.86 -4.70
N PRO A 50 14.53 -2.71 -3.75
CA PRO A 50 15.93 -2.84 -3.37
C PRO A 50 16.81 -3.46 -4.46
N ASN A 51 16.21 -4.12 -5.45
CA ASN A 51 16.91 -4.83 -6.53
C ASN A 51 16.97 -4.03 -7.84
N GLU A 52 16.38 -2.82 -7.87
CA GLU A 52 16.33 -1.97 -9.05
C GLU A 52 16.78 -0.54 -8.75
N LYS A 53 17.53 0.04 -9.68
CA LYS A 53 17.92 1.45 -9.63
C LYS A 53 16.95 2.26 -10.47
N THR A 54 15.78 2.52 -9.96
CA THR A 54 14.75 3.33 -10.57
C THR A 54 14.42 4.53 -9.69
N GLU A 55 13.61 5.46 -10.18
CA GLU A 55 13.15 6.61 -9.44
C GLU A 55 11.63 6.76 -9.62
N PHE A 56 10.90 6.98 -8.54
CA PHE A 56 9.49 7.27 -8.57
C PHE A 56 9.26 8.70 -9.11
N TYR A 57 8.53 8.83 -10.20
CA TYR A 57 8.22 10.12 -10.82
C TYR A 57 6.90 10.69 -10.33
N SER A 58 5.81 10.00 -10.59
CA SER A 58 4.48 10.42 -10.17
C SER A 58 3.54 9.22 -10.04
N MET A 59 2.41 9.42 -9.38
CA MET A 59 1.37 8.41 -9.26
C MET A 59 0.78 8.06 -10.62
N GLU A 60 0.66 9.03 -11.52
CA GLU A 60 0.16 8.85 -12.88
C GLU A 60 1.05 7.91 -13.68
N ASP A 61 2.39 8.12 -13.64
CA ASP A 61 3.37 7.27 -14.30
C ASP A 61 3.32 5.84 -13.78
N GLU A 62 3.20 5.68 -12.46
CA GLU A 62 3.04 4.35 -11.86
C GLU A 62 1.73 3.67 -12.27
N CYS A 63 0.62 4.42 -12.32
CA CYS A 63 -0.68 3.91 -12.76
C CYS A 63 -0.64 3.44 -14.22
N GLU A 64 0.01 4.17 -15.11
CA GLU A 64 0.16 3.79 -16.51
C GLU A 64 0.92 2.46 -16.66
N LYS A 65 2.01 2.29 -15.92
CA LYS A 65 2.80 1.05 -15.91
C LYS A 65 1.99 -0.14 -15.40
N ILE A 66 1.23 0.06 -14.32
CA ILE A 66 0.34 -0.94 -13.74
C ILE A 66 -0.74 -1.34 -14.75
N GLU A 67 -1.38 -0.36 -15.37
CA GLU A 67 -2.42 -0.60 -16.36
C GLU A 67 -1.89 -1.37 -17.57
N GLN A 68 -0.72 -1.03 -18.06
CA GLN A 68 -0.05 -1.74 -19.16
C GLN A 68 0.24 -3.20 -18.79
N GLU A 69 0.75 -3.47 -17.59
CA GLU A 69 1.02 -4.83 -17.12
C GLU A 69 -0.26 -5.65 -16.98
N ILE A 70 -1.32 -5.06 -16.40
CA ILE A 70 -2.63 -5.71 -16.26
C ILE A 70 -3.21 -6.08 -17.64
N ARG A 71 -3.19 -5.12 -18.58
CA ARG A 71 -3.68 -5.35 -19.95
C ARG A 71 -2.89 -6.44 -20.68
N LYS A 72 -1.58 -6.45 -20.49
CA LYS A 72 -0.67 -7.38 -21.16
C LYS A 72 -0.81 -8.81 -20.66
N LYS A 73 -0.87 -9.01 -19.33
CA LYS A 73 -0.79 -10.35 -18.73
C LYS A 73 -2.11 -10.86 -18.16
N TYR A 74 -2.99 -9.97 -17.69
CA TYR A 74 -4.11 -10.34 -16.84
C TYR A 74 -5.44 -9.86 -17.43
N GLY A 75 -5.73 -10.21 -18.66
CA GLY A 75 -6.93 -9.79 -19.41
C GLY A 75 -8.28 -10.30 -18.88
N GLY A 76 -8.33 -10.78 -17.64
CA GLY A 76 -9.52 -11.33 -17.01
C GLY A 76 -10.00 -10.53 -15.80
N ARG A 77 -10.73 -11.21 -14.92
CA ARG A 77 -11.19 -10.64 -13.65
C ARG A 77 -10.02 -10.52 -12.67
N ILE A 78 -9.75 -9.32 -12.19
CA ILE A 78 -8.71 -9.05 -11.22
C ILE A 78 -9.30 -8.44 -9.94
N TYR A 79 -8.60 -8.63 -8.82
CA TYR A 79 -8.87 -7.96 -7.55
C TYR A 79 -7.72 -6.99 -7.26
N LEU A 80 -8.03 -5.82 -6.71
CA LEU A 80 -7.04 -4.81 -6.35
C LEU A 80 -7.15 -4.53 -4.85
N VAL A 81 -6.02 -4.54 -4.15
CA VAL A 81 -5.93 -4.13 -2.73
C VAL A 81 -4.92 -3.02 -2.61
N ALA A 82 -5.36 -1.85 -2.18
CA ALA A 82 -4.49 -0.71 -1.93
C ALA A 82 -4.53 -0.30 -0.45
N LYS A 83 -3.36 0.07 0.08
CA LYS A 83 -3.21 0.61 1.43
C LYS A 83 -3.01 2.11 1.35
N ILE A 84 -3.90 2.87 1.99
CA ILE A 84 -3.86 4.34 2.01
C ILE A 84 -3.30 4.83 3.34
N GLN A 85 -2.43 5.83 3.30
CA GLN A 85 -1.85 6.47 4.48
C GLN A 85 -2.20 7.96 4.55
N SER A 86 -2.19 8.51 5.78
CA SER A 86 -2.47 9.92 6.02
C SER A 86 -1.24 10.80 5.77
N SER A 87 -1.43 11.94 5.10
CA SER A 87 -0.38 12.92 4.73
C SER A 87 0.28 13.66 5.90
N MET A 88 -0.29 13.62 7.10
CA MET A 88 0.22 14.38 8.26
C MET A 88 1.61 13.97 8.75
N VAL A 89 2.11 12.79 8.37
CA VAL A 89 3.40 12.24 8.82
C VAL A 89 4.53 12.43 7.80
N VAL A 90 4.25 13.11 6.69
CA VAL A 90 5.17 13.27 5.54
C VAL A 90 6.60 13.70 5.90
N PRO A 91 6.86 14.82 6.62
CA PRO A 91 8.23 15.23 6.90
C PRO A 91 8.96 14.25 7.83
N PHE A 92 8.21 13.60 8.68
CA PHE A 92 8.70 12.64 9.65
C PHE A 92 9.07 11.32 8.96
N MET A 93 8.20 10.78 8.12
CA MET A 93 8.45 9.57 7.32
C MET A 93 9.61 9.79 6.36
N TYR A 94 9.66 10.95 5.70
CA TYR A 94 10.78 11.34 4.85
C TYR A 94 12.12 11.16 5.57
N LYS A 95 12.26 11.74 6.77
CA LYS A 95 13.50 11.64 7.54
C LYS A 95 13.82 10.19 7.93
N MET A 96 12.85 9.44 8.40
CA MET A 96 13.05 8.06 8.82
C MET A 96 13.47 7.16 7.67
N VAL A 97 12.73 7.20 6.56
CA VAL A 97 12.96 6.31 5.42
C VAL A 97 14.30 6.67 4.75
N HIS A 98 14.56 7.96 4.56
CA HIS A 98 15.79 8.39 3.90
C HIS A 98 17.07 8.13 4.70
N THR A 99 17.03 8.37 6.02
CA THR A 99 18.21 8.17 6.87
C THR A 99 18.31 6.75 7.45
N GLY A 100 17.25 5.95 7.34
CA GLY A 100 17.15 4.65 7.99
C GLY A 100 17.18 4.73 9.51
N THR A 101 16.95 5.92 10.09
CA THR A 101 17.07 6.15 11.52
C THR A 101 15.76 6.60 12.15
N LEU A 102 15.46 6.03 13.30
CA LEU A 102 14.34 6.49 14.13
C LEU A 102 14.67 7.80 14.84
N PRO A 103 13.68 8.69 15.02
CA PRO A 103 13.79 9.81 15.94
C PRO A 103 14.13 9.33 17.34
N LYS A 104 14.97 10.10 18.07
CA LYS A 104 15.47 9.72 19.39
C LYS A 104 14.38 9.34 20.40
N PHE A 105 13.22 10.00 20.35
CA PHE A 105 12.11 9.68 21.25
C PHE A 105 11.47 8.32 20.93
N MET A 106 11.38 7.95 19.64
CA MET A 106 10.87 6.64 19.22
C MET A 106 11.87 5.53 19.52
N GLN A 107 13.16 5.80 19.29
CA GLN A 107 14.22 4.86 19.65
C GLN A 107 14.17 4.55 21.16
N LYS A 108 14.10 5.58 22.02
CA LYS A 108 13.95 5.40 23.47
C LYS A 108 12.70 4.60 23.86
N LYS A 109 11.60 4.77 23.12
CA LYS A 109 10.37 4.00 23.35
C LYS A 109 10.55 2.54 22.93
N LEU A 110 11.18 2.31 21.78
CA LEU A 110 11.48 0.96 21.29
C LEU A 110 12.44 0.23 22.24
N ASP A 111 13.49 0.90 22.74
CA ASP A 111 14.46 0.34 23.67
C ASP A 111 13.84 -0.10 25.01
N LYS A 112 12.75 0.56 25.42
CA LYS A 112 11.96 0.23 26.61
C LYS A 112 10.86 -0.79 26.37
N THR A 113 10.72 -1.29 25.14
CA THR A 113 9.65 -2.21 24.75
C THR A 113 10.25 -3.63 24.65
N ASP A 114 9.62 -4.59 25.32
CA ASP A 114 10.08 -5.98 25.36
C ASP A 114 9.12 -6.93 24.63
N GLY A 115 9.65 -8.12 24.30
CA GLY A 115 8.90 -9.24 23.76
C GLY A 115 8.20 -8.98 22.43
N GLY A 116 7.04 -9.60 22.22
CA GLY A 116 6.31 -9.56 20.96
C GLY A 116 5.92 -8.16 20.45
N LYS A 117 5.82 -7.16 21.35
CA LYS A 117 5.63 -5.77 20.94
C LYS A 117 6.85 -5.20 20.25
N LYS A 118 8.05 -5.56 20.69
CA LYS A 118 9.31 -5.15 20.05
C LYS A 118 9.45 -5.76 18.67
N GLU A 119 9.10 -7.04 18.52
CA GLU A 119 9.08 -7.72 17.24
C GLU A 119 8.09 -7.09 16.26
N LEU A 120 6.88 -6.76 16.74
CA LEU A 120 5.89 -6.04 15.94
C LEU A 120 6.38 -4.67 15.46
N TYR A 121 7.03 -3.90 16.34
CA TYR A 121 7.61 -2.61 15.96
C TYR A 121 8.76 -2.76 14.97
N ASN A 122 9.63 -3.75 15.16
CA ASN A 122 10.72 -4.05 14.23
C ASN A 122 10.18 -4.48 12.87
N GLY A 123 9.15 -5.32 12.83
CA GLY A 123 8.46 -5.69 11.59
C GLY A 123 7.89 -4.47 10.87
N PHE A 124 7.24 -3.57 11.60
CA PHE A 124 6.73 -2.30 11.05
C PHE A 124 7.86 -1.43 10.48
N LEU A 125 8.98 -1.28 11.19
CA LEU A 125 10.12 -0.52 10.71
C LEU A 125 10.75 -1.13 9.46
N ASN A 126 10.86 -2.45 9.41
CA ASN A 126 11.37 -3.17 8.25
C ASN A 126 10.50 -2.95 7.01
N MET A 127 9.18 -2.80 7.17
CA MET A 127 8.26 -2.47 6.06
C MET A 127 8.64 -1.17 5.35
N PHE A 128 9.24 -0.22 6.07
CA PHE A 128 9.73 1.04 5.53
C PHE A 128 11.22 1.02 5.17
N GLY A 129 11.85 -0.14 5.19
CA GLY A 129 13.29 -0.24 5.02
C GLY A 129 14.09 0.47 6.12
N ILE A 130 13.48 0.72 7.29
CA ILE A 130 14.13 1.31 8.45
C ILE A 130 14.65 0.16 9.31
N GLY A 131 15.93 -0.08 9.27
CA GLY A 131 16.53 -1.18 10.02
C GLY A 131 18.05 -1.13 9.94
N LYS A 132 18.69 -2.28 10.04
CA LYS A 132 20.15 -2.37 9.95
C LYS A 132 20.65 -1.84 8.59
N GLY A 133 21.01 -0.57 8.52
CA GLY A 133 21.62 0.05 7.33
C GLY A 133 20.70 0.95 6.52
N GLY A 134 19.44 1.17 6.91
CA GLY A 134 18.51 2.07 6.21
C GLY A 134 18.04 1.53 4.85
N SER A 135 17.57 2.42 4.02
CA SER A 135 17.14 2.13 2.63
C SER A 135 18.04 2.88 1.63
N PRO A 136 19.27 2.42 1.40
CA PRO A 136 20.23 3.16 0.59
C PRO A 136 19.81 3.29 -0.88
N TRP A 137 18.88 2.48 -1.33
CA TRP A 137 18.34 2.50 -2.70
C TRP A 137 17.21 3.52 -2.89
N ILE A 138 16.58 4.00 -1.81
CA ILE A 138 15.49 4.97 -1.91
C ILE A 138 16.08 6.37 -1.96
N THR A 139 15.88 7.06 -3.09
CA THR A 139 16.39 8.43 -3.28
C THR A 139 15.49 9.44 -2.56
N LYS A 140 16.07 10.61 -2.22
CA LYS A 140 15.29 11.74 -1.72
C LYS A 140 14.21 12.16 -2.70
N GLN A 141 14.54 12.11 -3.97
CA GLN A 141 13.63 12.53 -5.03
C GLN A 141 12.43 11.59 -5.12
N SER A 142 12.63 10.27 -5.08
CA SER A 142 11.53 9.30 -5.06
C SER A 142 10.58 9.53 -3.89
N ILE A 143 11.10 9.76 -2.69
CA ILE A 143 10.28 10.04 -1.52
C ILE A 143 9.50 11.35 -1.71
N TYR A 144 10.17 12.40 -2.16
CA TYR A 144 9.54 13.69 -2.40
C TYR A 144 8.43 13.58 -3.45
N ASN A 145 8.71 12.95 -4.58
CA ASN A 145 7.77 12.80 -5.67
C ASN A 145 6.53 12.00 -5.25
N GLN A 146 6.71 10.91 -4.49
CA GLN A 146 5.60 10.12 -3.99
C GLN A 146 4.70 10.93 -3.06
N PHE A 147 5.28 11.63 -2.08
CA PHE A 147 4.49 12.48 -1.20
C PHE A 147 3.84 13.67 -1.91
N TYR A 148 4.55 14.26 -2.85
CA TYR A 148 3.98 15.34 -3.68
C TYR A 148 2.78 14.82 -4.48
N SER A 149 2.91 13.67 -5.12
CA SER A 149 1.79 13.03 -5.83
C SER A 149 0.61 12.76 -4.91
N ASP A 150 0.83 12.25 -3.71
CA ASP A 150 -0.23 12.02 -2.71
C ASP A 150 -0.98 13.31 -2.34
N LEU A 151 -0.29 14.45 -2.35
CA LEU A 151 -0.88 15.75 -2.00
C LEU A 151 -1.66 16.39 -3.16
N VAL A 152 -1.19 16.21 -4.40
CA VAL A 152 -1.77 16.90 -5.57
C VAL A 152 -2.78 16.05 -6.32
N THR A 153 -2.68 14.73 -6.24
CA THR A 153 -3.61 13.82 -6.91
C THR A 153 -5.00 13.95 -6.28
N LYS A 154 -5.94 14.40 -7.09
CA LYS A 154 -7.34 14.52 -6.68
C LYS A 154 -8.06 13.21 -6.95
N VAL A 155 -8.48 12.53 -5.91
CA VAL A 155 -9.38 11.39 -6.06
C VAL A 155 -10.73 11.89 -6.57
N GLN A 156 -11.18 11.33 -7.68
CA GLN A 156 -12.50 11.67 -8.23
C GLN A 156 -13.60 11.20 -7.27
N HIS A 157 -14.56 12.08 -7.00
CA HIS A 157 -15.74 11.72 -6.22
C HIS A 157 -16.74 10.95 -7.09
N GLY A 158 -17.35 9.92 -6.51
CA GLY A 158 -18.45 9.21 -7.16
C GLY A 158 -18.00 8.36 -8.35
N ILE A 159 -16.86 7.70 -8.24
CA ILE A 159 -16.38 6.76 -9.27
C ILE A 159 -17.39 5.60 -9.36
N ASP A 160 -18.06 5.51 -10.50
CA ASP A 160 -18.89 4.35 -10.87
C ASP A 160 -18.22 3.66 -12.08
N VAL A 161 -17.72 2.46 -11.83
CA VAL A 161 -17.11 1.64 -12.89
C VAL A 161 -18.04 0.47 -13.15
N PRO A 162 -18.70 0.43 -14.32
CA PRO A 162 -19.63 -0.65 -14.65
C PRO A 162 -19.00 -2.04 -14.50
N GLY A 163 -19.71 -2.94 -13.82
CA GLY A 163 -19.22 -4.31 -13.57
C GLY A 163 -18.14 -4.44 -12.50
N THR A 164 -17.88 -3.37 -11.74
CA THR A 164 -16.89 -3.36 -10.67
C THR A 164 -17.58 -3.24 -9.32
N THR A 165 -17.15 -4.06 -8.36
CA THR A 165 -17.57 -3.95 -6.96
C THR A 165 -16.40 -3.42 -6.15
N ILE A 166 -16.63 -2.36 -5.39
CA ILE A 166 -15.61 -1.75 -4.53
C ILE A 166 -15.97 -2.05 -3.07
N HIS A 167 -15.09 -2.76 -2.37
CA HIS A 167 -15.20 -3.02 -0.95
C HIS A 167 -14.22 -2.13 -0.20
N VAL A 168 -14.72 -1.33 0.74
CA VAL A 168 -13.88 -0.44 1.55
C VAL A 168 -13.81 -0.97 2.97
N PHE A 169 -12.62 -1.30 3.43
CA PHE A 169 -12.34 -1.70 4.80
C PHE A 169 -11.67 -0.54 5.53
N TYR A 170 -12.22 -0.11 6.64
CA TYR A 170 -11.60 0.95 7.43
C TYR A 170 -11.49 0.54 8.89
N ALA A 171 -10.43 1.01 9.54
CA ALA A 171 -10.24 0.78 10.97
C ALA A 171 -11.09 1.77 11.76
N THR A 172 -12.05 1.28 12.54
CA THR A 172 -12.97 2.13 13.32
C THR A 172 -12.27 3.03 14.35
N LYS A 173 -11.01 2.71 14.68
CA LYS A 173 -10.20 3.50 15.62
C LYS A 173 -9.39 4.63 14.95
N MET A 174 -9.53 4.84 13.64
CA MET A 174 -8.87 5.95 12.93
C MET A 174 -9.58 7.30 13.07
N GLY A 175 -10.76 7.31 13.71
CA GLY A 175 -11.51 8.53 14.02
C GLY A 175 -12.56 8.90 12.96
N GLU A 176 -13.49 9.77 13.35
CA GLU A 176 -14.65 10.17 12.55
C GLU A 176 -14.29 10.92 11.26
N ASN A 177 -13.17 11.64 11.23
CA ASN A 177 -12.73 12.36 10.03
C ASN A 177 -12.41 11.39 8.89
N THR A 178 -11.69 10.29 9.19
CA THR A 178 -11.38 9.26 8.20
C THR A 178 -12.66 8.58 7.68
N LYS A 179 -13.62 8.31 8.56
CA LYS A 179 -14.92 7.78 8.19
C LYS A 179 -15.66 8.72 7.23
N ARG A 180 -15.68 10.02 7.53
CA ARG A 180 -16.32 11.03 6.70
C ARG A 180 -15.66 11.14 5.33
N ASP A 181 -14.32 11.11 5.27
CA ASP A 181 -13.57 11.21 4.02
C ASP A 181 -13.83 9.99 3.13
N ILE A 182 -13.91 8.80 3.72
CA ILE A 182 -14.30 7.58 3.01
C ILE A 182 -15.71 7.68 2.45
N VAL A 183 -16.67 8.16 3.22
CA VAL A 183 -18.06 8.35 2.77
C VAL A 183 -18.16 9.39 1.65
N LEU A 184 -17.35 10.45 1.70
CA LEU A 184 -17.29 11.49 0.67
C LEU A 184 -16.67 10.98 -0.63
N ILE A 185 -15.62 10.17 -0.55
CA ILE A 185 -14.99 9.51 -1.70
C ILE A 185 -15.94 8.45 -2.28
N SER A 186 -16.63 7.73 -1.42
CA SER A 186 -17.57 6.70 -1.77
C SER A 186 -19.00 7.24 -1.80
N LYS A 187 -19.43 7.86 -2.88
CA LYS A 187 -20.84 7.67 -3.30
C LYS A 187 -21.08 6.21 -3.75
N ILE A 188 -20.12 5.36 -3.53
CA ILE A 188 -20.14 3.93 -3.75
C ILE A 188 -21.13 3.36 -2.74
N ARG A 189 -22.12 2.60 -3.20
CA ARG A 189 -22.93 1.74 -2.33
C ARG A 189 -21.95 0.93 -1.48
N ILE A 190 -21.81 1.30 -0.22
CA ILE A 190 -21.08 0.50 0.76
C ILE A 190 -21.95 -0.74 1.00
N SER A 191 -21.74 -1.78 0.20
CA SER A 191 -22.27 -3.08 0.50
C SER A 191 -21.44 -3.65 1.65
N GLU A 192 -21.98 -3.52 2.86
CA GLU A 192 -21.49 -4.08 4.13
C GLU A 192 -20.00 -3.80 4.44
N SER A 193 -19.79 -2.82 5.30
CA SER A 193 -18.51 -2.57 5.93
C SER A 193 -18.16 -3.72 6.88
N THR A 194 -17.25 -4.59 6.51
CA THR A 194 -16.62 -5.49 7.46
C THR A 194 -15.81 -4.64 8.44
N ILE A 195 -16.30 -4.51 9.67
CA ILE A 195 -15.66 -3.75 10.73
C ILE A 195 -14.40 -4.51 11.14
N CYS A 196 -13.25 -4.01 10.75
CA CYS A 196 -11.97 -4.54 11.22
C CYS A 196 -11.59 -3.83 12.52
N SER A 197 -11.43 -4.56 13.61
CA SER A 197 -11.05 -4.03 14.92
C SER A 197 -9.58 -3.62 15.02
N MET A 198 -8.83 -3.64 13.94
CA MET A 198 -7.41 -3.27 13.89
C MET A 198 -7.19 -1.75 13.90
N LYS A 199 -6.17 -1.30 14.63
CA LYS A 199 -5.89 0.13 14.84
C LYS A 199 -5.38 0.88 13.60
N ASN A 200 -4.92 0.22 12.53
CA ASN A 200 -4.21 0.86 11.42
C ASN A 200 -4.35 0.12 10.08
N CYS A 201 -5.52 -0.37 9.71
CA CYS A 201 -5.70 -0.94 8.38
C CYS A 201 -6.83 -0.25 7.63
N PHE A 202 -6.47 0.36 6.52
CA PHE A 202 -7.38 0.76 5.47
C PHE A 202 -7.02 -0.03 4.22
N ALA A 203 -7.95 -0.78 3.67
CA ALA A 203 -7.77 -1.47 2.40
C ALA A 203 -9.00 -1.25 1.53
N VAL A 204 -8.78 -0.91 0.28
CA VAL A 204 -9.83 -0.88 -0.74
C VAL A 204 -9.64 -2.10 -1.62
N ILE A 205 -10.63 -2.96 -1.66
CA ILE A 205 -10.67 -4.08 -2.60
C ILE A 205 -11.56 -3.69 -3.77
N VAL A 206 -10.97 -3.58 -4.95
CA VAL A 206 -11.68 -3.33 -6.19
C VAL A 206 -11.74 -4.61 -6.99
N GLN A 207 -12.96 -5.08 -7.25
CA GLN A 207 -13.18 -6.21 -8.13
C GLN A 207 -13.65 -5.69 -9.48
N SER A 208 -12.81 -5.76 -10.51
CA SER A 208 -13.18 -5.40 -11.88
C SER A 208 -13.43 -6.60 -12.74
N GLY A 209 -14.50 -6.58 -13.51
CA GLY A 209 -14.76 -7.53 -14.59
C GLY A 209 -14.65 -6.79 -15.92
N TRP A 210 -13.57 -6.98 -16.65
CA TRP A 210 -13.47 -6.51 -18.02
C TRP A 210 -14.26 -7.48 -18.90
N LYS A 211 -15.36 -7.04 -19.47
CA LYS A 211 -15.98 -7.75 -20.58
C LYS A 211 -15.11 -7.49 -21.82
N LYS A 212 -14.69 -8.58 -22.50
CA LYS A 212 -14.07 -8.49 -23.82
C LYS A 212 -15.03 -7.91 -24.82
#